data_ec3759ace832dbf2bdcdd96bda5e2620
#
_entry.id   ec3759ace832dbf2bdcdd96bda5e2620
#
_cell.length_a   1.000
_cell.length_b   1.000
_cell.length_c   1.000
_cell.angle_alpha   90.00
_cell.angle_beta   90.00
_cell.angle_gamma   90.00
#
_symmetry.space_group_name_H-M   'P 1'
#
loop_
_entity.id
_entity.type
_entity.pdbx_description
1 polymer ?
#
loop_
_entity_poly.entity_id
_entity_poly.type
_entity_poly.pdbx_seq_one_letter_code
_entity_poly.pdbx_strand_id
1 'polypeptide(L)'
;MTEVIREEYPAGKVFSDIGCYTLGWLAPLHAIDTCVDMGASITMAKGAADAGQHPALAVIGDSTFTHSGMTGLLDAVNERADITVIISDNLTTGMTGGQDSAGTGRLEQICAGIGVDPAHIRTVVPLPKNREEMKAVIREEIAHRGVSVIIPRRECIQTAKRHNAAKK
;
A
#
# COMPACT_ATOMS: atom_id res chain seq x y z
N MET A 1 -5.17 -6.33 6.45
CA MET A 1 -4.70 -7.01 5.22
C MET A 1 -4.48 -8.50 5.47
N THR A 2 -3.48 -8.91 6.26
CA THR A 2 -3.13 -10.32 6.46
C THR A 2 -4.33 -11.22 6.76
N GLU A 3 -5.16 -10.84 7.72
CA GLU A 3 -6.36 -11.62 8.10
C GLU A 3 -7.31 -11.79 6.92
N VAL A 4 -7.64 -10.72 6.20
CA VAL A 4 -8.54 -10.81 5.04
C VAL A 4 -7.95 -11.72 3.96
N ILE A 5 -6.68 -11.49 3.59
CA ILE A 5 -6.06 -12.26 2.51
C ILE A 5 -5.88 -13.73 2.88
N ARG A 6 -5.32 -14.03 4.07
CA ARG A 6 -5.00 -15.41 4.44
C ARG A 6 -6.21 -16.24 4.82
N GLU A 7 -7.25 -15.62 5.37
CA GLU A 7 -8.46 -16.31 5.82
C GLU A 7 -9.51 -16.42 4.70
N GLU A 8 -9.69 -15.36 3.90
CA GLU A 8 -10.80 -15.26 2.95
C GLU A 8 -10.37 -15.50 1.49
N TYR A 9 -9.09 -15.24 1.18
CA TYR A 9 -8.53 -15.37 -0.17
C TYR A 9 -7.22 -16.19 -0.15
N PRO A 10 -7.26 -17.49 0.15
CA PRO A 10 -6.05 -18.29 0.33
C PRO A 10 -5.17 -18.38 -0.94
N ALA A 11 -5.75 -18.19 -2.12
CA ALA A 11 -5.01 -18.08 -3.38
C ALA A 11 -4.46 -16.68 -3.65
N GLY A 12 -4.88 -15.67 -2.89
CA GLY A 12 -4.46 -14.28 -3.06
C GLY A 12 -2.96 -14.10 -2.81
N LYS A 13 -2.35 -13.16 -3.56
CA LYS A 13 -0.92 -12.88 -3.48
C LYS A 13 -0.66 -11.43 -3.10
N VAL A 14 0.34 -11.23 -2.26
CA VAL A 14 0.78 -9.92 -1.78
C VAL A 14 2.23 -9.68 -2.22
N PHE A 15 2.40 -8.73 -3.11
CA PHE A 15 3.67 -8.28 -3.64
C PHE A 15 4.12 -7.03 -2.88
N SER A 16 5.32 -7.03 -2.34
CA SER A 16 5.83 -5.94 -1.51
C SER A 16 7.08 -5.31 -2.11
N ASP A 17 7.21 -4.02 -1.88
CA ASP A 17 8.48 -3.32 -1.98
C ASP A 17 9.28 -3.44 -0.69
N ILE A 18 10.48 -2.83 -0.65
CA ILE A 18 11.33 -2.75 0.52
C ILE A 18 10.95 -1.53 1.35
N GLY A 19 10.55 -1.76 2.60
CA GLY A 19 10.16 -0.73 3.55
C GLY A 19 9.86 -1.30 4.94
N CYS A 20 9.43 -0.46 5.88
CA CYS A 20 9.06 -0.94 7.24
C CYS A 20 7.96 -2.01 7.22
N TYR A 21 7.07 -1.96 6.25
CA TYR A 21 6.00 -2.95 6.05
C TYR A 21 6.53 -4.32 5.59
N THR A 22 7.74 -4.40 5.04
CA THR A 22 8.38 -5.66 4.65
C THR A 22 8.61 -6.58 5.85
N LEU A 23 8.68 -6.05 7.08
CA LEU A 23 8.70 -6.85 8.31
C LEU A 23 7.46 -7.75 8.44
N GLY A 24 6.37 -7.45 7.72
CA GLY A 24 5.20 -8.32 7.61
C GLY A 24 5.48 -9.68 6.94
N TRP A 25 6.63 -9.87 6.30
CA TRP A 25 7.11 -11.17 5.82
C TRP A 25 7.32 -12.16 6.96
N LEU A 26 7.81 -11.66 8.09
CA LEU A 26 8.22 -12.49 9.23
C LEU A 26 7.01 -13.04 10.01
N ALA A 27 7.27 -14.14 10.76
CA ALA A 27 6.31 -14.64 11.74
C ALA A 27 5.98 -13.57 12.79
N PRO A 28 4.75 -13.51 13.28
CA PRO A 28 3.61 -14.40 13.01
C PRO A 28 2.75 -13.96 11.80
N LEU A 29 3.11 -12.87 11.12
CA LEU A 29 2.22 -12.25 10.13
C LEU A 29 2.20 -13.00 8.79
N HIS A 30 3.36 -13.41 8.27
CA HIS A 30 3.49 -14.04 6.95
C HIS A 30 2.61 -13.35 5.88
N ALA A 31 2.63 -12.00 5.88
CA ALA A 31 1.68 -11.17 5.15
C ALA A 31 2.07 -10.92 3.68
N ILE A 32 3.28 -11.30 3.30
CA ILE A 32 3.92 -10.96 2.02
C ILE A 32 4.35 -12.25 1.35
N ASP A 33 4.11 -12.37 0.04
CA ASP A 33 4.50 -13.53 -0.76
C ASP A 33 5.81 -13.29 -1.51
N THR A 34 6.06 -12.05 -1.96
CA THR A 34 7.30 -11.68 -2.66
C THR A 34 7.76 -10.28 -2.28
N CYS A 35 9.08 -10.06 -2.34
CA CYS A 35 9.70 -8.76 -2.20
C CYS A 35 10.98 -8.77 -3.03
N VAL A 36 11.11 -7.85 -4.00
CA VAL A 36 12.26 -7.78 -4.91
C VAL A 36 13.07 -6.51 -4.69
N ASP A 37 12.52 -5.35 -5.04
CA ASP A 37 13.17 -4.05 -4.89
C ASP A 37 12.16 -2.91 -4.66
N MET A 38 12.66 -1.69 -4.55
CA MET A 38 11.84 -0.49 -4.38
C MET A 38 11.15 -0.14 -5.71
N GLY A 39 9.80 -0.18 -5.74
CA GLY A 39 8.96 0.15 -6.89
C GLY A 39 8.42 -1.05 -7.65
N ALA A 40 8.91 -2.26 -7.39
CA ALA A 40 8.51 -3.45 -8.13
C ALA A 40 7.13 -4.01 -7.75
N SER A 41 6.59 -3.70 -6.57
CA SER A 41 5.37 -4.34 -6.06
C SER A 41 4.17 -4.16 -6.99
N ILE A 42 3.97 -2.96 -7.52
CA ILE A 42 2.83 -2.65 -8.39
C ILE A 42 2.95 -3.40 -9.73
N THR A 43 4.12 -3.38 -10.35
CA THR A 43 4.35 -4.08 -11.63
C THR A 43 4.29 -5.59 -11.46
N MET A 44 4.77 -6.14 -10.34
CA MET A 44 4.61 -7.56 -10.03
C MET A 44 3.15 -7.95 -9.83
N ALA A 45 2.37 -7.15 -9.08
CA ALA A 45 0.94 -7.39 -8.88
C ALA A 45 0.19 -7.32 -10.21
N LYS A 46 0.51 -6.32 -11.06
CA LYS A 46 -0.06 -6.21 -12.41
C LYS A 46 0.25 -7.46 -13.24
N GLY A 47 1.51 -7.84 -13.34
CA GLY A 47 1.90 -9.02 -14.12
C GLY A 47 1.24 -10.31 -13.62
N ALA A 48 1.05 -10.45 -12.30
CA ALA A 48 0.34 -11.57 -11.72
C ALA A 48 -1.16 -11.53 -12.08
N ALA A 49 -1.80 -10.35 -12.03
CA ALA A 49 -3.19 -10.18 -12.44
C ALA A 49 -3.39 -10.49 -13.92
N ASP A 50 -2.49 -10.04 -14.80
CA ASP A 50 -2.50 -10.36 -16.22
C ASP A 50 -2.38 -11.88 -16.49
N ALA A 51 -1.68 -12.59 -15.59
CA ALA A 51 -1.57 -14.06 -15.61
C ALA A 51 -2.79 -14.76 -14.96
N GLY A 52 -3.83 -14.04 -14.57
CA GLY A 52 -5.05 -14.59 -13.97
C GLY A 52 -5.00 -14.75 -12.44
N GLN A 53 -3.99 -14.23 -11.77
CA GLN A 53 -3.92 -14.23 -10.30
C GLN A 53 -4.90 -13.23 -9.72
N HIS A 54 -5.85 -13.68 -8.88
CA HIS A 54 -6.78 -12.80 -8.16
C HIS A 54 -7.08 -13.35 -6.76
N PRO A 55 -7.11 -12.48 -5.75
CA PRO A 55 -6.63 -11.10 -5.77
C PRO A 55 -5.10 -10.99 -5.87
N ALA A 56 -4.63 -9.92 -6.50
CA ALA A 56 -3.24 -9.51 -6.54
C ALA A 56 -3.09 -8.14 -5.87
N LEU A 57 -2.35 -8.09 -4.76
CA LEU A 57 -2.17 -6.88 -3.97
C LEU A 57 -0.73 -6.40 -4.04
N ALA A 58 -0.54 -5.10 -4.25
CA ALA A 58 0.75 -4.45 -4.11
C ALA A 58 0.84 -3.70 -2.79
N VAL A 59 1.97 -3.78 -2.08
CA VAL A 59 2.24 -2.98 -0.88
C VAL A 59 3.49 -2.16 -1.10
N ILE A 60 3.36 -0.84 -0.98
CA ILE A 60 4.43 0.14 -1.24
C ILE A 60 4.41 1.25 -0.18
N GLY A 61 5.54 1.85 0.14
CA GLY A 61 5.61 3.03 1.01
C GLY A 61 5.36 4.33 0.23
N ASP A 62 4.93 5.38 0.93
CA ASP A 62 4.67 6.70 0.37
C ASP A 62 5.86 7.31 -0.38
N SER A 63 7.05 7.22 0.20
CA SER A 63 8.29 7.71 -0.44
C SER A 63 8.67 6.88 -1.66
N THR A 64 8.60 5.55 -1.57
CA THR A 64 8.90 4.65 -2.69
C THR A 64 7.86 4.82 -3.81
N PHE A 65 6.59 5.03 -3.46
CA PHE A 65 5.54 5.30 -4.44
C PHE A 65 5.85 6.53 -5.28
N THR A 66 6.20 7.65 -4.65
CA THR A 66 6.55 8.89 -5.37
C THR A 66 7.88 8.84 -6.10
N HIS A 67 8.80 7.96 -5.67
CA HIS A 67 10.08 7.75 -6.35
C HIS A 67 9.96 6.87 -7.59
N SER A 68 9.28 5.71 -7.50
CA SER A 68 9.30 4.70 -8.56
C SER A 68 7.98 3.94 -8.77
N GLY A 69 6.96 4.13 -7.90
CA GLY A 69 5.69 3.42 -8.00
C GLY A 69 4.68 4.02 -8.97
N MET A 70 4.77 5.34 -9.24
CA MET A 70 3.77 6.05 -10.05
C MET A 70 3.70 5.53 -11.49
N THR A 71 4.82 5.18 -12.10
CA THR A 71 4.85 4.64 -13.47
C THR A 71 4.17 3.28 -13.56
N GLY A 72 4.39 2.41 -12.57
CA GLY A 72 3.70 1.12 -12.49
C GLY A 72 2.20 1.27 -12.28
N LEU A 73 1.77 2.27 -11.49
CA LEU A 73 0.35 2.56 -11.30
C LEU A 73 -0.30 3.10 -12.58
N LEU A 74 0.38 3.99 -13.30
CA LEU A 74 -0.09 4.50 -14.59
C LEU A 74 -0.30 3.38 -15.61
N ASP A 75 0.66 2.46 -15.71
CA ASP A 75 0.57 1.29 -16.59
C ASP A 75 -0.63 0.39 -16.17
N ALA A 76 -0.78 0.10 -14.89
CA ALA A 76 -1.90 -0.69 -14.39
C ALA A 76 -3.27 -0.06 -14.68
N VAL A 77 -3.38 1.27 -14.56
CA VAL A 77 -4.61 2.01 -14.90
C VAL A 77 -4.91 1.94 -16.38
N ASN A 78 -3.90 2.18 -17.25
CA ASN A 78 -4.06 2.13 -18.69
C ASN A 78 -4.54 0.76 -19.19
N GLU A 79 -4.01 -0.31 -18.61
CA GLU A 79 -4.36 -1.70 -18.93
C GLU A 79 -5.58 -2.24 -18.16
N ARG A 80 -6.17 -1.42 -17.28
CA ARG A 80 -7.32 -1.81 -16.42
C ARG A 80 -7.05 -3.07 -15.61
N ALA A 81 -5.84 -3.18 -15.05
CA ALA A 81 -5.44 -4.34 -14.27
C ALA A 81 -6.28 -4.52 -13.00
N ASP A 82 -6.66 -5.74 -12.68
CA ASP A 82 -7.42 -6.08 -11.46
C ASP A 82 -6.47 -6.18 -10.26
N ILE A 83 -6.03 -5.05 -9.72
CA ILE A 83 -5.10 -4.99 -8.58
C ILE A 83 -5.56 -4.02 -7.49
N THR A 84 -5.22 -4.33 -6.25
CA THR A 84 -5.36 -3.42 -5.12
C THR A 84 -3.99 -2.96 -4.65
N VAL A 85 -3.73 -1.65 -4.71
CA VAL A 85 -2.46 -1.05 -4.27
C VAL A 85 -2.62 -0.47 -2.87
N ILE A 86 -1.79 -0.89 -1.93
CA ILE A 86 -1.75 -0.39 -0.55
C ILE A 86 -0.54 0.52 -0.40
N ILE A 87 -0.75 1.84 -0.32
CA ILE A 87 0.31 2.83 -0.11
C ILE A 87 0.42 3.13 1.38
N SER A 88 1.43 2.55 2.05
CA SER A 88 1.68 2.77 3.48
C SER A 88 2.23 4.17 3.71
N ASP A 89 1.36 5.10 4.13
CA ASP A 89 1.67 6.51 4.34
C ASP A 89 2.02 6.76 5.81
N ASN A 90 3.32 6.86 6.09
CA ASN A 90 3.82 7.17 7.42
C ASN A 90 4.31 8.63 7.56
N LEU A 91 4.03 9.47 6.55
CA LEU A 91 4.34 10.90 6.45
C LEU A 91 5.85 11.20 6.46
N THR A 92 6.70 10.19 6.20
CA THR A 92 8.15 10.38 6.26
C THR A 92 8.90 9.26 5.57
N THR A 93 10.13 9.53 5.13
CA THR A 93 11.09 8.50 4.69
C THR A 93 11.76 7.88 5.92
N GLY A 94 11.07 6.93 6.57
CA GLY A 94 11.39 6.46 7.92
C GLY A 94 12.75 5.79 8.08
N MET A 95 13.19 4.99 7.10
CA MET A 95 14.39 4.15 7.20
C MET A 95 15.72 4.92 7.04
N THR A 96 15.69 6.09 6.43
CA THR A 96 16.89 6.87 6.10
C THR A 96 17.11 8.11 6.97
N GLY A 97 16.30 8.29 8.02
CA GLY A 97 16.49 9.38 8.98
C GLY A 97 15.25 10.23 9.26
N GLY A 98 14.11 9.95 8.61
CA GLY A 98 12.85 10.66 8.85
C GLY A 98 12.74 11.96 8.06
N GLN A 99 13.26 11.98 6.83
CA GLN A 99 13.08 13.08 5.89
C GLN A 99 11.63 13.17 5.44
N ASP A 100 11.20 14.34 4.96
CA ASP A 100 9.88 14.52 4.39
C ASP A 100 9.70 13.63 3.15
N SER A 101 8.53 13.00 3.04
CA SER A 101 8.16 12.29 1.83
C SER A 101 7.58 13.29 0.81
N ALA A 102 8.00 13.18 -0.45
CA ALA A 102 7.52 14.06 -1.53
C ALA A 102 6.00 13.93 -1.76
N GLY A 103 5.41 12.80 -1.38
CA GLY A 103 3.98 12.53 -1.49
C GLY A 103 3.12 12.98 -0.31
N THR A 104 3.75 13.49 0.77
CA THR A 104 3.00 13.86 1.98
C THR A 104 1.86 14.83 1.66
N GLY A 105 0.63 14.44 2.02
CA GLY A 105 -0.60 15.21 1.81
C GLY A 105 -1.08 15.31 0.35
N ARG A 106 -0.49 14.55 -0.58
CA ARG A 106 -0.80 14.61 -2.02
C ARG A 106 -1.11 13.25 -2.65
N LEU A 107 -1.01 12.17 -1.92
CA LEU A 107 -1.12 10.81 -2.49
C LEU A 107 -2.45 10.59 -3.19
N GLU A 108 -3.57 11.03 -2.61
CA GLU A 108 -4.90 10.91 -3.21
C GLU A 108 -4.98 11.66 -4.55
N GLN A 109 -4.45 12.89 -4.57
CA GLN A 109 -4.43 13.73 -5.78
C GLN A 109 -3.54 13.13 -6.87
N ILE A 110 -2.39 12.57 -6.48
CA ILE A 110 -1.48 11.89 -7.40
C ILE A 110 -2.17 10.67 -8.01
N CYS A 111 -2.78 9.81 -7.19
CA CYS A 111 -3.48 8.62 -7.67
C CYS A 111 -4.66 8.96 -8.60
N ALA A 112 -5.46 9.98 -8.23
CA ALA A 112 -6.55 10.47 -9.08
C ALA A 112 -6.02 11.07 -10.39
N GLY A 113 -4.92 11.85 -10.33
CA GLY A 113 -4.27 12.42 -11.51
C GLY A 113 -3.66 11.39 -12.46
N ILE A 114 -3.26 10.23 -11.95
CA ILE A 114 -2.82 9.08 -12.74
C ILE A 114 -4.00 8.38 -13.43
N GLY A 115 -5.23 8.55 -12.92
CA GLY A 115 -6.45 8.00 -13.51
C GLY A 115 -7.11 6.90 -12.68
N VAL A 116 -6.72 6.69 -11.44
CA VAL A 116 -7.47 5.84 -10.52
C VAL A 116 -8.82 6.50 -10.21
N ASP A 117 -9.90 5.74 -10.27
CA ASP A 117 -11.23 6.25 -9.93
C ASP A 117 -11.23 6.79 -8.48
N PRO A 118 -11.60 8.06 -8.25
CA PRO A 118 -11.65 8.63 -6.91
C PRO A 118 -12.53 7.86 -5.91
N ALA A 119 -13.56 7.14 -6.38
CA ALA A 119 -14.39 6.29 -5.54
C ALA A 119 -13.61 5.09 -4.97
N HIS A 120 -12.52 4.68 -5.62
CA HIS A 120 -11.65 3.57 -5.25
C HIS A 120 -10.27 4.03 -4.73
N ILE A 121 -10.19 5.29 -4.24
CA ILE A 121 -9.05 5.81 -3.48
C ILE A 121 -9.48 5.98 -2.03
N ARG A 122 -9.08 5.07 -1.15
CA ARG A 122 -9.58 4.97 0.22
C ARG A 122 -8.48 5.26 1.24
N THR A 123 -8.62 6.34 1.99
CA THR A 123 -7.71 6.65 3.11
C THR A 123 -8.27 6.10 4.42
N VAL A 124 -7.45 5.33 5.15
CA VAL A 124 -7.83 4.71 6.43
C VAL A 124 -6.79 5.00 7.51
N VAL A 125 -7.20 4.97 8.77
CA VAL A 125 -6.28 5.15 9.91
C VAL A 125 -6.02 3.79 10.56
N PRO A 126 -4.77 3.25 10.48
CA PRO A 126 -4.45 1.91 10.95
C PRO A 126 -4.30 1.86 12.47
N LEU A 127 -5.42 1.92 13.18
CA LEU A 127 -5.52 1.77 14.64
C LEU A 127 -6.32 0.52 14.99
N PRO A 128 -6.03 -0.15 16.14
CA PRO A 128 -6.76 -1.34 16.55
C PRO A 128 -8.28 -1.15 16.61
N LYS A 129 -8.76 0.02 17.02
CA LYS A 129 -10.19 0.34 17.08
C LYS A 129 -10.87 0.41 15.71
N ASN A 130 -10.12 0.63 14.62
CA ASN A 130 -10.63 0.75 13.25
C ASN A 130 -10.44 -0.57 12.46
N ARG A 131 -10.10 -1.68 13.14
CA ARG A 131 -9.73 -2.94 12.49
C ARG A 131 -10.83 -3.48 11.58
N GLU A 132 -12.07 -3.48 12.05
CA GLU A 132 -13.20 -4.02 11.26
C GLU A 132 -13.55 -3.10 10.07
N GLU A 133 -13.49 -1.78 10.25
CA GLU A 133 -13.62 -0.82 9.16
C GLU A 133 -12.55 -1.06 8.08
N MET A 134 -11.28 -1.21 8.48
CA MET A 134 -10.20 -1.50 7.53
C MET A 134 -10.38 -2.83 6.80
N LYS A 135 -10.88 -3.86 7.47
CA LYS A 135 -11.19 -5.15 6.82
C LYS A 135 -12.31 -4.98 5.79
N ALA A 136 -13.35 -4.21 6.11
CA ALA A 136 -14.45 -3.95 5.19
C ALA A 136 -13.95 -3.22 3.94
N VAL A 137 -13.14 -2.18 4.09
CA VAL A 137 -12.52 -1.45 2.96
C VAL A 137 -11.67 -2.39 2.10
N ILE A 138 -10.84 -3.24 2.72
CA ILE A 138 -9.99 -4.18 1.96
C ILE A 138 -10.85 -5.16 1.14
N ARG A 139 -11.94 -5.70 1.70
CA ARG A 139 -12.86 -6.59 0.98
C ARG A 139 -13.53 -5.89 -0.19
N GLU A 140 -14.01 -4.67 0.04
CA GLU A 140 -14.65 -3.85 -0.97
C GLU A 140 -13.71 -3.60 -2.15
N GLU A 141 -12.47 -3.19 -1.87
CA GLU A 141 -11.51 -2.86 -2.91
C GLU A 141 -10.93 -4.11 -3.62
N ILE A 142 -10.85 -5.26 -2.96
CA ILE A 142 -10.54 -6.53 -3.62
C ILE A 142 -11.67 -6.98 -4.55
N ALA A 143 -12.92 -6.72 -4.19
CA ALA A 143 -14.08 -7.07 -5.02
C ALA A 143 -14.25 -6.14 -6.24
N HIS A 144 -13.65 -4.96 -6.22
CA HIS A 144 -13.64 -4.05 -7.36
C HIS A 144 -12.85 -4.63 -8.53
N ARG A 145 -13.39 -4.49 -9.75
CA ARG A 145 -12.71 -4.87 -11.00
C ARG A 145 -12.03 -3.64 -11.60
N GLY A 146 -10.69 -3.64 -11.57
CA GLY A 146 -9.85 -2.54 -11.95
C GLY A 146 -8.83 -2.19 -10.87
N VAL A 147 -8.18 -1.04 -11.02
CA VAL A 147 -7.18 -0.57 -10.07
C VAL A 147 -7.87 0.13 -8.90
N SER A 148 -7.61 -0.32 -7.67
CA SER A 148 -8.00 0.38 -6.46
C SER A 148 -6.78 0.73 -5.60
N VAL A 149 -6.90 1.79 -4.78
CA VAL A 149 -5.82 2.28 -3.92
C VAL A 149 -6.31 2.46 -2.49
N ILE A 150 -5.63 1.83 -1.54
CA ILE A 150 -5.88 2.03 -0.10
C ILE A 150 -4.67 2.72 0.50
N ILE A 151 -4.88 3.81 1.23
CA ILE A 151 -3.83 4.61 1.87
C ILE A 151 -3.99 4.53 3.39
N PRO A 152 -3.37 3.52 4.07
CA PRO A 152 -3.29 3.51 5.52
C PRO A 152 -2.34 4.63 5.96
N ARG A 153 -2.89 5.69 6.56
CA ARG A 153 -2.14 6.88 6.97
C ARG A 153 -1.97 6.97 8.47
N ARG A 154 -0.72 6.98 8.92
CA ARG A 154 -0.38 7.22 10.33
C ARG A 154 1.07 7.64 10.46
N GLU A 155 1.33 8.73 11.20
CA GLU A 155 2.69 9.21 11.48
C GLU A 155 3.61 8.10 12.01
N CYS A 156 4.85 8.09 11.53
CA CYS A 156 5.89 7.19 11.99
C CYS A 156 6.14 7.36 13.49
N ILE A 157 6.10 6.25 14.24
CA ILE A 157 6.29 6.25 15.70
C ILE A 157 7.65 6.85 16.10
N GLN A 158 8.70 6.63 15.31
CA GLN A 158 10.03 7.17 15.59
C GLN A 158 10.07 8.69 15.41
N THR A 159 9.44 9.21 14.34
CA THR A 159 9.32 10.64 14.07
C THR A 159 8.47 11.31 15.15
N ALA A 160 7.34 10.76 15.50
CA ALA A 160 6.50 11.25 16.59
C ALA A 160 7.22 11.33 17.93
N LYS A 161 8.05 10.33 18.26
CA LYS A 161 8.89 10.34 19.49
C LYS A 161 9.92 11.47 19.46
N ARG A 162 10.59 11.71 18.32
CA ARG A 162 11.56 12.81 18.15
C ARG A 162 10.90 14.18 18.31
N HIS A 163 9.74 14.41 17.66
CA HIS A 163 8.97 15.65 17.78
C HIS A 163 8.55 15.93 19.22
N ASN A 164 8.11 14.90 19.95
CA ASN A 164 7.71 15.04 21.35
C ASN A 164 8.91 15.29 22.29
N ALA A 165 10.08 14.75 21.98
CA ALA A 165 11.30 14.99 22.75
C ALA A 165 11.85 16.42 22.54
N ALA A 166 11.71 16.96 21.32
CA ALA A 166 12.15 18.32 21.00
C ALA A 166 11.25 19.43 21.56
N LYS A 167 10.03 19.08 22.02
CA LYS A 167 9.10 20.02 22.65
C LYS A 167 9.23 20.11 24.17
N LYS A 168 10.09 19.31 24.77
CA LYS A 168 10.45 19.32 26.19
C LYS A 168 11.78 20.02 26.44
#